data_4fdab0a452a6c26a8be94897bb1c7cdc
#
_entry.id   4fdab0a452a6c26a8be94897bb1c7cdc
#
_cell.length_a   1.000
_cell.length_b   1.000
_cell.length_c   1.000
_cell.angle_alpha   90.00
_cell.angle_beta   90.00
_cell.angle_gamma   90.00
#
_symmetry.space_group_name_H-M   'P 1'
#
loop_
_entity.id
_entity.type
_entity.pdbx_description
1 polymer ?
#
loop_
_entity_poly.entity_id
_entity_poly.type
_entity_poly.pdbx_seq_one_letter_code
_entity_poly.pdbx_strand_id
1 'polypeptide(L)'
;MSQTMKALVLNEHGDLDQLSVVTDHPRPEPKPGHVVIRVGASSFNYHDVFTVKGMPGIKVPLPVIIGLDMAGEIAEVGEGVEGWAVGDRVLVNPLAPGIGLMGEMLDGGMAEYCVVNADQLIKMPDGVSYEDAASLPVAYGTAHRMLITHKTIKPGDKVLVLGASGGVGTGCVMLAKEMGCEVIACAGSQDKLDRLKELGADHVVNYREEDFSKWAIAKFGKPQRRSYEGGVDVLVNFTGGDTWKPSLKCVKRGGSILTCGATAGHDPQEDLRYIWSFELKIIGSNSFYDDNLSALMDMIQK
;
A
#
# COMPACT_ATOMS: atom_id res chain seq x y z
N MET A 1 -14.93 -6.98 36.50
CA MET A 1 -14.88 -5.74 35.72
C MET A 1 -14.25 -6.07 34.39
N SER A 2 -14.89 -5.76 33.27
CA SER A 2 -14.28 -5.96 31.96
C SER A 2 -12.99 -5.14 31.88
N GLN A 3 -11.92 -5.72 31.37
CA GLN A 3 -10.67 -5.03 31.14
C GLN A 3 -10.89 -3.94 30.07
N THR A 4 -10.27 -2.77 30.24
CA THR A 4 -10.31 -1.69 29.26
C THR A 4 -8.95 -1.51 28.59
N MET A 5 -8.90 -0.81 27.47
CA MET A 5 -7.70 -0.55 26.68
C MET A 5 -7.72 0.81 26.05
N LYS A 6 -6.55 1.30 25.60
CA LYS A 6 -6.43 2.47 24.75
C LYS A 6 -6.75 2.10 23.30
N ALA A 7 -7.48 2.99 22.62
CA ALA A 7 -7.81 2.83 21.20
C ALA A 7 -7.97 4.19 20.52
N LEU A 8 -7.73 4.26 19.20
CA LEU A 8 -8.04 5.39 18.34
C LEU A 8 -9.36 5.11 17.63
N VAL A 9 -10.42 5.80 18.04
CA VAL A 9 -11.80 5.53 17.63
C VAL A 9 -12.30 6.63 16.71
N LEU A 10 -12.95 6.22 15.63
CA LEU A 10 -13.75 7.04 14.74
C LEU A 10 -15.23 6.93 15.18
N ASN A 11 -15.82 8.03 15.64
CA ASN A 11 -17.22 8.03 16.10
C ASN A 11 -18.20 8.37 14.99
N GLU A 12 -17.83 9.28 14.08
CA GLU A 12 -18.62 9.68 12.92
C GLU A 12 -17.69 10.08 11.76
N HIS A 13 -18.21 10.05 10.52
CA HIS A 13 -17.45 10.52 9.37
C HIS A 13 -17.24 12.03 9.40
N GLY A 14 -16.08 12.49 8.92
CA GLY A 14 -15.74 13.92 8.85
C GLY A 14 -14.27 14.14 8.54
N ASP A 15 -13.67 15.11 9.20
CA ASP A 15 -12.23 15.36 9.14
C ASP A 15 -11.48 14.61 10.27
N LEU A 16 -10.17 14.78 10.35
CA LEU A 16 -9.34 14.05 11.31
C LEU A 16 -9.62 14.39 12.78
N ASP A 17 -10.33 15.48 13.05
CA ASP A 17 -10.81 15.86 14.39
C ASP A 17 -11.92 14.94 14.92
N GLN A 18 -12.52 14.12 14.07
CA GLN A 18 -13.49 13.08 14.47
C GLN A 18 -12.81 11.84 15.11
N LEU A 19 -11.49 11.77 15.06
CA LEU A 19 -10.71 10.73 15.71
C LEU A 19 -10.48 11.08 17.18
N SER A 20 -10.72 10.12 18.06
CA SER A 20 -10.53 10.28 19.52
C SER A 20 -9.68 9.16 20.08
N VAL A 21 -8.63 9.53 20.83
CA VAL A 21 -7.91 8.56 21.65
C VAL A 21 -8.69 8.36 22.94
N VAL A 22 -9.22 7.16 23.14
CA VAL A 22 -9.92 6.74 24.36
C VAL A 22 -9.05 5.80 25.18
N THR A 23 -9.24 5.77 26.50
CA THR A 23 -8.44 4.96 27.43
C THR A 23 -9.27 3.88 28.16
N ASP A 24 -10.54 3.86 27.90
CA ASP A 24 -11.55 3.02 28.57
C ASP A 24 -12.38 2.19 27.58
N HIS A 25 -11.87 2.02 26.35
CA HIS A 25 -12.50 1.15 25.36
C HIS A 25 -12.51 -0.30 25.87
N PRO A 26 -13.62 -1.04 25.74
CA PRO A 26 -13.66 -2.44 26.16
C PRO A 26 -12.58 -3.27 25.45
N ARG A 27 -11.76 -3.99 26.21
CA ARG A 27 -10.80 -4.94 25.64
C ARG A 27 -11.57 -6.09 24.98
N PRO A 28 -11.24 -6.49 23.73
CA PRO A 28 -11.94 -7.59 23.08
C PRO A 28 -11.66 -8.94 23.76
N GLU A 29 -12.64 -9.82 23.69
CA GLU A 29 -12.53 -11.22 24.13
C GLU A 29 -12.38 -12.13 22.92
N PRO A 30 -11.72 -13.29 23.05
CA PRO A 30 -11.58 -14.24 21.96
C PRO A 30 -12.94 -14.82 21.56
N LYS A 31 -13.17 -14.93 20.24
CA LYS A 31 -14.36 -15.56 19.64
C LYS A 31 -13.97 -16.93 19.04
N PRO A 32 -14.91 -17.85 18.82
CA PRO A 32 -14.61 -19.07 18.07
C PRO A 32 -13.96 -18.76 16.72
N GLY A 33 -12.86 -19.45 16.37
CA GLY A 33 -12.07 -19.24 15.17
C GLY A 33 -11.22 -17.96 15.14
N HIS A 34 -11.16 -17.20 16.24
CA HIS A 34 -10.43 -15.94 16.33
C HIS A 34 -9.37 -15.97 17.43
N VAL A 35 -8.41 -15.08 17.33
CA VAL A 35 -7.44 -14.80 18.39
C VAL A 35 -7.53 -13.34 18.82
N VAL A 36 -7.07 -13.04 20.02
CA VAL A 36 -6.81 -11.66 20.47
C VAL A 36 -5.32 -11.38 20.34
N ILE A 37 -4.98 -10.37 19.58
CA ILE A 37 -3.60 -9.89 19.38
C ILE A 37 -3.34 -8.77 20.38
N ARG A 38 -2.23 -8.83 21.12
CA ARG A 38 -1.61 -7.67 21.75
C ARG A 38 -0.80 -6.95 20.65
N VAL A 39 -1.27 -5.80 20.21
CA VAL A 39 -0.66 -5.06 19.11
C VAL A 39 0.70 -4.54 19.53
N GLY A 40 1.74 -4.91 18.79
CA GLY A 40 3.10 -4.42 18.98
C GLY A 40 3.37 -3.17 18.16
N ALA A 41 2.88 -3.14 16.93
CA ALA A 41 2.93 -1.98 16.04
C ALA A 41 1.74 -1.95 15.09
N SER A 42 1.38 -0.75 14.65
CA SER A 42 0.39 -0.49 13.59
C SER A 42 0.89 0.64 12.70
N SER A 43 0.48 0.68 11.43
CA SER A 43 0.87 1.75 10.51
C SER A 43 -0.33 2.49 9.95
N PHE A 44 -0.12 3.78 9.63
CA PHE A 44 -1.13 4.61 8.96
C PHE A 44 -1.08 4.40 7.45
N ASN A 45 -2.26 4.37 6.86
CA ASN A 45 -2.45 4.33 5.42
C ASN A 45 -3.35 5.49 4.95
N TYR A 46 -3.23 5.87 3.69
CA TYR A 46 -4.15 6.87 3.13
C TYR A 46 -5.60 6.36 3.12
N HIS A 47 -5.79 5.05 3.16
CA HIS A 47 -7.10 4.41 3.30
C HIS A 47 -7.78 4.76 4.63
N ASP A 48 -7.03 4.90 5.72
CA ASP A 48 -7.59 5.37 7.01
C ASP A 48 -8.22 6.76 6.87
N VAL A 49 -7.62 7.64 6.06
CA VAL A 49 -8.20 8.95 5.75
C VAL A 49 -9.50 8.82 4.96
N PHE A 50 -9.58 7.86 4.03
CA PHE A 50 -10.83 7.58 3.31
C PHE A 50 -11.90 7.04 4.26
N THR A 51 -11.55 6.15 5.19
CA THR A 51 -12.48 5.64 6.21
C THR A 51 -13.02 6.79 7.07
N VAL A 52 -12.15 7.70 7.52
CA VAL A 52 -12.57 8.88 8.30
C VAL A 52 -13.54 9.76 7.52
N LYS A 53 -13.25 10.05 6.27
CA LYS A 53 -14.11 10.91 5.42
C LYS A 53 -15.39 10.24 4.95
N GLY A 54 -15.44 8.92 4.99
CA GLY A 54 -16.50 8.12 4.39
C GLY A 54 -16.32 7.96 2.87
N MET A 55 -16.49 6.74 2.39
CA MET A 55 -16.42 6.41 0.96
C MET A 55 -17.80 6.08 0.40
N PRO A 56 -18.13 6.57 -0.81
CA PRO A 56 -19.38 6.21 -1.46
C PRO A 56 -19.55 4.70 -1.60
N GLY A 57 -20.69 4.17 -1.16
CA GLY A 57 -21.00 2.74 -1.27
C GLY A 57 -20.46 1.86 -0.13
N ILE A 58 -19.64 2.38 0.76
CA ILE A 58 -19.14 1.65 1.95
C ILE A 58 -19.86 2.21 3.19
N LYS A 59 -20.50 1.32 3.95
CA LYS A 59 -21.17 1.66 5.21
C LYS A 59 -20.34 1.18 6.37
N VAL A 60 -19.47 2.04 6.87
CA VAL A 60 -18.64 1.76 8.05
C VAL A 60 -19.52 1.61 9.29
N PRO A 61 -19.42 0.55 10.09
CA PRO A 61 -20.19 0.34 11.32
C PRO A 61 -19.59 1.18 12.46
N LEU A 62 -19.95 2.48 12.49
CA LEU A 62 -19.48 3.41 13.53
C LEU A 62 -20.14 3.18 14.90
N PRO A 63 -19.42 3.37 16.03
CA PRO A 63 -17.99 3.72 16.10
C PRO A 63 -17.10 2.55 15.72
N VAL A 64 -15.89 2.83 15.20
CA VAL A 64 -14.90 1.81 14.81
C VAL A 64 -13.49 2.23 15.22
N ILE A 65 -12.67 1.29 15.66
CA ILE A 65 -11.23 1.49 15.82
C ILE A 65 -10.59 1.45 14.44
N ILE A 66 -9.86 2.51 14.05
CA ILE A 66 -9.19 2.57 12.76
C ILE A 66 -7.85 1.80 12.74
N GLY A 67 -7.20 1.76 11.58
CA GLY A 67 -5.89 1.13 11.36
C GLY A 67 -6.01 -0.23 10.70
N LEU A 68 -5.57 -0.29 9.44
CA LEU A 68 -5.61 -1.52 8.67
C LEU A 68 -4.46 -2.45 9.08
N ASP A 69 -3.26 -1.91 9.13
CA ASP A 69 -2.03 -2.66 9.31
C ASP A 69 -1.69 -2.85 10.78
N MET A 70 -1.36 -4.08 11.16
CA MET A 70 -0.88 -4.39 12.49
C MET A 70 0.00 -5.64 12.53
N ALA A 71 0.93 -5.66 13.45
CA ALA A 71 1.69 -6.82 13.86
C ALA A 71 1.76 -6.88 15.38
N GLY A 72 1.86 -8.07 15.94
CA GLY A 72 1.87 -8.24 17.38
C GLY A 72 2.05 -9.68 17.82
N GLU A 73 1.63 -9.96 19.03
CA GLU A 73 1.72 -11.25 19.67
C GLU A 73 0.33 -11.75 20.05
N ILE A 74 0.06 -13.04 19.85
CA ILE A 74 -1.19 -13.66 20.26
C ILE A 74 -1.27 -13.65 21.80
N ALA A 75 -2.24 -12.92 22.33
CA ALA A 75 -2.50 -12.83 23.77
C ALA A 75 -3.51 -13.90 24.23
N GLU A 76 -4.48 -14.22 23.39
CA GLU A 76 -5.52 -15.21 23.71
C GLU A 76 -5.96 -15.95 22.43
N VAL A 77 -6.31 -17.24 22.59
CA VAL A 77 -6.74 -18.10 21.48
C VAL A 77 -8.19 -18.53 21.73
N GLY A 78 -9.05 -18.32 20.75
CA GLY A 78 -10.46 -18.71 20.81
C GLY A 78 -10.69 -20.20 20.52
N GLU A 79 -11.88 -20.67 20.79
CA GLU A 79 -12.29 -22.05 20.54
C GLU A 79 -12.16 -22.41 19.05
N GLY A 80 -11.65 -23.60 18.75
CA GLY A 80 -11.52 -24.14 17.39
C GLY A 80 -10.37 -23.57 16.58
N VAL A 81 -9.52 -22.71 17.13
CA VAL A 81 -8.30 -22.22 16.46
C VAL A 81 -7.23 -23.31 16.57
N GLU A 82 -6.68 -23.72 15.43
CA GLU A 82 -5.60 -24.69 15.33
C GLU A 82 -4.34 -24.04 14.75
N GLY A 83 -3.16 -24.54 15.11
CA GLY A 83 -1.85 -24.12 14.56
C GLY A 83 -1.29 -22.82 15.16
N TRP A 84 -2.01 -22.18 16.10
CA TRP A 84 -1.60 -20.94 16.76
C TRP A 84 -1.61 -21.08 18.28
N ALA A 85 -0.68 -20.43 18.95
CA ALA A 85 -0.53 -20.43 20.39
C ALA A 85 -0.32 -19.02 20.95
N VAL A 86 -0.64 -18.85 22.24
CA VAL A 86 -0.28 -17.63 22.98
C VAL A 86 1.22 -17.43 22.94
N GLY A 87 1.67 -16.21 22.62
CA GLY A 87 3.08 -15.85 22.44
C GLY A 87 3.56 -15.92 21.00
N ASP A 88 2.80 -16.50 20.06
CA ASP A 88 3.18 -16.48 18.65
C ASP A 88 3.18 -15.02 18.11
N ARG A 89 4.26 -14.67 17.41
CA ARG A 89 4.43 -13.37 16.76
C ARG A 89 3.81 -13.42 15.37
N VAL A 90 2.94 -12.48 15.08
CA VAL A 90 2.13 -12.49 13.85
C VAL A 90 2.04 -11.12 13.19
N LEU A 91 2.03 -11.13 11.86
CA LEU A 91 1.52 -10.07 11.01
C LEU A 91 0.06 -10.40 10.69
N VAL A 92 -0.81 -9.40 10.66
CA VAL A 92 -2.22 -9.57 10.29
C VAL A 92 -2.44 -9.10 8.85
N ASN A 93 -3.05 -9.95 8.02
CA ASN A 93 -3.63 -9.49 6.77
C ASN A 93 -4.92 -8.73 7.10
N PRO A 94 -5.02 -7.42 6.81
CA PRO A 94 -6.20 -6.63 7.16
C PRO A 94 -7.46 -7.03 6.36
N LEU A 95 -7.35 -7.85 5.33
CA LEU A 95 -8.49 -8.32 4.55
C LEU A 95 -9.16 -9.49 5.25
N ALA A 96 -10.32 -9.25 5.89
CA ALA A 96 -11.15 -10.28 6.51
C ALA A 96 -12.06 -10.92 5.45
N PRO A 97 -11.91 -12.22 5.14
CA PRO A 97 -12.68 -12.88 4.08
C PRO A 97 -14.19 -12.76 4.26
N GLY A 98 -14.88 -12.29 3.22
CA GLY A 98 -16.34 -12.16 3.21
C GLY A 98 -16.92 -11.00 4.03
N ILE A 99 -16.08 -10.22 4.74
CA ILE A 99 -16.52 -9.11 5.59
C ILE A 99 -16.02 -7.77 5.04
N GLY A 100 -14.70 -7.62 4.85
CA GLY A 100 -14.07 -6.38 4.40
C GLY A 100 -12.74 -6.14 5.10
N LEU A 101 -12.38 -4.87 5.28
CA LEU A 101 -11.10 -4.50 5.85
C LEU A 101 -11.19 -4.25 7.37
N MET A 102 -10.13 -4.64 8.08
CA MET A 102 -9.88 -4.18 9.45
C MET A 102 -9.73 -2.65 9.43
N GLY A 103 -10.14 -1.99 10.51
CA GLY A 103 -10.09 -0.53 10.58
C GLY A 103 -11.13 0.20 9.72
N GLU A 104 -12.03 -0.55 9.06
CA GLU A 104 -13.12 -0.04 8.24
C GLU A 104 -14.43 -0.78 8.57
N MET A 105 -14.53 -2.07 8.23
CA MET A 105 -15.70 -2.91 8.48
C MET A 105 -15.63 -3.65 9.82
N LEU A 106 -14.46 -3.73 10.38
CA LEU A 106 -14.12 -4.34 11.67
C LEU A 106 -13.17 -3.41 12.42
N ASP A 107 -13.10 -3.55 13.73
CA ASP A 107 -12.09 -2.85 14.53
C ASP A 107 -10.68 -3.18 14.05
N GLY A 108 -9.85 -2.14 13.97
CA GLY A 108 -8.51 -2.18 13.43
C GLY A 108 -7.41 -2.23 14.49
N GLY A 109 -6.16 -2.07 14.01
CA GLY A 109 -4.94 -2.22 14.79
C GLY A 109 -4.50 -1.01 15.59
N MET A 110 -5.20 0.13 15.53
CA MET A 110 -4.82 1.30 16.34
C MET A 110 -5.41 1.23 17.74
N ALA A 111 -5.10 0.13 18.45
CA ALA A 111 -5.48 -0.17 19.82
C ALA A 111 -4.42 -1.05 20.49
N GLU A 112 -4.51 -1.20 21.82
CA GLU A 112 -3.60 -2.11 22.54
C GLU A 112 -3.88 -3.59 22.24
N TYR A 113 -5.14 -3.92 21.93
CA TYR A 113 -5.57 -5.27 21.57
C TYR A 113 -6.56 -5.24 20.41
N CYS A 114 -6.51 -6.27 19.56
CA CYS A 114 -7.42 -6.45 18.44
C CYS A 114 -7.82 -7.92 18.33
N VAL A 115 -9.12 -8.19 18.06
CA VAL A 115 -9.59 -9.54 17.76
C VAL A 115 -9.59 -9.75 16.26
N VAL A 116 -8.95 -10.82 15.78
CA VAL A 116 -8.81 -11.14 14.36
C VAL A 116 -9.13 -12.60 14.09
N ASN A 117 -9.61 -12.90 12.89
CA ASN A 117 -9.79 -14.31 12.48
C ASN A 117 -8.42 -14.96 12.31
N ALA A 118 -8.30 -16.22 12.76
CA ALA A 118 -7.05 -16.96 12.67
C ALA A 118 -6.53 -17.14 11.23
N ASP A 119 -7.43 -17.14 10.24
CA ASP A 119 -7.08 -17.21 8.81
C ASP A 119 -6.39 -15.93 8.28
N GLN A 120 -6.41 -14.82 9.03
CA GLN A 120 -5.74 -13.58 8.67
C GLN A 120 -4.27 -13.53 9.13
N LEU A 121 -3.81 -14.56 9.87
CA LEU A 121 -2.52 -14.53 10.53
C LEU A 121 -1.40 -15.04 9.63
N ILE A 122 -0.30 -14.30 9.61
CA ILE A 122 0.94 -14.67 8.95
C ILE A 122 2.03 -14.74 10.02
N LYS A 123 2.72 -15.87 10.10
CA LYS A 123 3.77 -16.06 11.10
C LYS A 123 4.94 -15.11 10.81
N MET A 124 5.37 -14.40 11.84
CA MET A 124 6.56 -13.55 11.75
C MET A 124 7.82 -14.39 12.00
N PRO A 125 8.85 -14.24 11.16
CA PRO A 125 10.15 -14.83 11.42
C PRO A 125 10.82 -14.20 12.65
N ASP A 126 11.73 -14.95 13.27
CA ASP A 126 12.60 -14.41 14.31
C ASP A 126 13.49 -13.29 13.75
N GLY A 127 13.67 -12.22 14.54
CA GLY A 127 14.49 -11.08 14.18
C GLY A 127 13.77 -9.95 13.43
N VAL A 128 12.58 -10.18 12.87
CA VAL A 128 11.76 -9.11 12.27
C VAL A 128 11.06 -8.33 13.39
N SER A 129 11.16 -6.99 13.36
CA SER A 129 10.45 -6.14 14.33
C SER A 129 8.95 -6.05 14.03
N TYR A 130 8.14 -5.68 15.02
CA TYR A 130 6.71 -5.44 14.79
C TYR A 130 6.50 -4.23 13.88
N GLU A 131 7.34 -3.21 14.00
CA GLU A 131 7.31 -1.99 13.19
C GLU A 131 7.56 -2.32 11.71
N ASP A 132 8.58 -3.12 11.40
CA ASP A 132 8.87 -3.53 10.03
C ASP A 132 7.72 -4.37 9.47
N ALA A 133 7.25 -5.36 10.22
CA ALA A 133 6.14 -6.20 9.80
C ALA A 133 4.85 -5.39 9.57
N ALA A 134 4.46 -4.53 10.52
CA ALA A 134 3.25 -3.71 10.40
C ALA A 134 3.31 -2.68 9.27
N SER A 135 4.48 -2.34 8.75
CA SER A 135 4.62 -1.45 7.59
C SER A 135 4.27 -2.11 6.25
N LEU A 136 4.22 -3.45 6.20
CA LEU A 136 4.13 -4.20 4.94
C LEU A 136 2.73 -4.25 4.31
N PRO A 137 1.61 -4.54 5.02
CA PRO A 137 0.42 -5.06 4.36
C PRO A 137 -0.13 -4.14 3.28
N VAL A 138 -0.70 -3.00 3.61
CA VAL A 138 -1.36 -2.15 2.60
C VAL A 138 -0.35 -1.58 1.61
N ALA A 139 0.73 -0.98 2.10
CA ALA A 139 1.65 -0.25 1.25
C ALA A 139 2.49 -1.18 0.35
N TYR A 140 3.24 -2.08 0.96
CA TYR A 140 4.16 -2.96 0.24
C TYR A 140 3.43 -4.16 -0.38
N GLY A 141 2.38 -4.68 0.25
CA GLY A 141 1.52 -5.71 -0.32
C GLY A 141 0.90 -5.25 -1.65
N THR A 142 0.38 -4.02 -1.69
CA THR A 142 -0.13 -3.40 -2.92
C THR A 142 0.96 -3.25 -3.99
N ALA A 143 2.15 -2.76 -3.61
CA ALA A 143 3.27 -2.62 -4.53
C ALA A 143 3.73 -3.99 -5.07
N HIS A 144 3.89 -5.00 -4.19
CA HIS A 144 4.28 -6.35 -4.58
C HIS A 144 3.29 -6.98 -5.55
N ARG A 145 1.98 -6.88 -5.25
CA ARG A 145 0.96 -7.39 -6.16
C ARG A 145 1.03 -6.71 -7.52
N MET A 146 1.10 -5.39 -7.53
CA MET A 146 1.10 -4.60 -8.76
C MET A 146 2.33 -4.89 -9.64
N LEU A 147 3.52 -5.00 -9.06
CA LEU A 147 4.76 -5.15 -9.81
C LEU A 147 5.14 -6.62 -10.04
N ILE A 148 5.04 -7.47 -9.02
CA ILE A 148 5.56 -8.83 -9.03
C ILE A 148 4.47 -9.84 -9.41
N THR A 149 3.34 -9.85 -8.71
CA THR A 149 2.27 -10.84 -8.98
C THR A 149 1.68 -10.66 -10.38
N HIS A 150 1.43 -9.43 -10.80
CA HIS A 150 0.95 -9.14 -12.16
C HIS A 150 2.06 -9.21 -13.23
N LYS A 151 3.32 -9.47 -12.84
CA LYS A 151 4.47 -9.59 -13.75
C LYS A 151 4.58 -8.38 -14.69
N THR A 152 4.43 -7.19 -14.13
CA THR A 152 4.39 -5.94 -14.90
C THR A 152 5.76 -5.34 -15.15
N ILE A 153 6.80 -5.79 -14.43
CA ILE A 153 8.18 -5.36 -14.56
C ILE A 153 9.10 -6.55 -14.79
N LYS A 154 10.27 -6.30 -15.38
CA LYS A 154 11.37 -7.26 -15.55
C LYS A 154 12.72 -6.56 -15.46
N PRO A 155 13.82 -7.29 -15.22
CA PRO A 155 15.16 -6.70 -15.17
C PRO A 155 15.48 -5.83 -16.40
N GLY A 156 16.02 -4.65 -16.15
CA GLY A 156 16.37 -3.68 -17.18
C GLY A 156 15.24 -2.75 -17.64
N ASP A 157 14.00 -2.94 -17.16
CA ASP A 157 12.92 -1.99 -17.44
C ASP A 157 13.17 -0.65 -16.73
N LYS A 158 12.79 0.43 -17.41
CA LYS A 158 12.73 1.78 -16.82
C LYS A 158 11.38 1.97 -16.14
N VAL A 159 11.39 2.08 -14.82
CA VAL A 159 10.18 2.20 -14.00
C VAL A 159 10.09 3.59 -13.39
N LEU A 160 9.13 4.40 -13.83
CA LEU A 160 8.86 5.71 -13.27
C LEU A 160 7.73 5.63 -12.25
N VAL A 161 7.98 6.12 -11.02
CA VAL A 161 7.04 6.06 -9.91
C VAL A 161 6.62 7.48 -9.51
N LEU A 162 5.35 7.81 -9.70
CA LEU A 162 4.74 9.04 -9.18
C LEU A 162 4.35 8.85 -7.71
N GLY A 163 4.48 9.92 -6.91
CA GLY A 163 4.20 9.81 -5.48
C GLY A 163 5.17 8.87 -4.74
N ALA A 164 6.41 8.75 -5.23
CA ALA A 164 7.40 7.78 -4.80
C ALA A 164 7.72 7.82 -3.30
N SER A 165 7.53 8.97 -2.64
CA SER A 165 7.79 9.14 -1.19
C SER A 165 6.64 8.70 -0.27
N GLY A 166 5.51 8.25 -0.83
CA GLY A 166 4.43 7.63 -0.06
C GLY A 166 4.67 6.14 0.16
N GLY A 167 3.86 5.47 1.02
CA GLY A 167 4.04 4.05 1.35
C GLY A 167 4.11 3.12 0.13
N VAL A 168 3.08 3.12 -0.73
CA VAL A 168 3.09 2.33 -1.97
C VAL A 168 4.24 2.73 -2.88
N GLY A 169 4.56 4.03 -2.96
CA GLY A 169 5.64 4.55 -3.80
C GLY A 169 7.01 4.04 -3.37
N THR A 170 7.33 4.08 -2.09
CA THR A 170 8.59 3.54 -1.54
C THR A 170 8.68 2.03 -1.76
N GLY A 171 7.58 1.30 -1.56
CA GLY A 171 7.50 -0.12 -1.89
C GLY A 171 7.78 -0.39 -3.37
N CYS A 172 7.21 0.41 -4.28
CA CYS A 172 7.49 0.29 -5.71
C CYS A 172 8.95 0.56 -6.06
N VAL A 173 9.58 1.58 -5.45
CA VAL A 173 11.00 1.90 -5.67
C VAL A 173 11.89 0.75 -5.24
N MET A 174 11.72 0.25 -4.03
CA MET A 174 12.53 -0.84 -3.48
C MET A 174 12.36 -2.14 -4.26
N LEU A 175 11.12 -2.55 -4.52
CA LEU A 175 10.82 -3.79 -5.27
C LEU A 175 11.31 -3.72 -6.73
N ALA A 176 11.11 -2.59 -7.42
CA ALA A 176 11.61 -2.43 -8.77
C ALA A 176 13.15 -2.47 -8.81
N LYS A 177 13.80 -1.90 -7.78
CA LYS A 177 15.26 -1.95 -7.67
C LYS A 177 15.77 -3.36 -7.42
N GLU A 178 15.14 -4.10 -6.51
CA GLU A 178 15.45 -5.51 -6.22
C GLU A 178 15.29 -6.39 -7.48
N MET A 179 14.32 -6.07 -8.33
CA MET A 179 14.10 -6.75 -9.61
C MET A 179 15.08 -6.34 -10.71
N GLY A 180 16.04 -5.45 -10.43
CA GLY A 180 17.06 -5.02 -11.40
C GLY A 180 16.56 -4.02 -12.44
N CYS A 181 15.53 -3.23 -12.11
CA CYS A 181 15.02 -2.14 -12.94
C CYS A 181 15.87 -0.86 -12.79
N GLU A 182 15.81 0.02 -13.81
CA GLU A 182 16.24 1.41 -13.72
C GLU A 182 15.08 2.25 -13.17
N VAL A 183 15.22 2.77 -11.94
CA VAL A 183 14.12 3.38 -11.18
C VAL A 183 14.19 4.90 -11.21
N ILE A 184 13.08 5.52 -11.63
CA ILE A 184 12.88 6.97 -11.62
C ILE A 184 11.82 7.31 -10.59
N ALA A 185 12.22 8.00 -9.50
CA ALA A 185 11.34 8.34 -8.40
C ALA A 185 10.95 9.82 -8.41
N CYS A 186 9.63 10.12 -8.37
CA CYS A 186 9.11 11.49 -8.40
C CYS A 186 8.57 11.87 -7.02
N ALA A 187 9.08 12.99 -6.46
CA ALA A 187 8.61 13.56 -5.19
C ALA A 187 8.63 15.09 -5.23
N GLY A 188 8.05 15.76 -4.21
CA GLY A 188 7.83 17.20 -4.22
C GLY A 188 8.76 18.01 -3.33
N SER A 189 9.84 17.44 -2.79
CA SER A 189 10.85 18.18 -2.01
C SER A 189 12.18 17.46 -2.02
N GLN A 190 13.26 18.23 -1.82
CA GLN A 190 14.64 17.72 -1.90
C GLN A 190 14.94 16.65 -0.85
N ASP A 191 14.49 16.83 0.38
CA ASP A 191 14.67 15.85 1.46
C ASP A 191 14.06 14.47 1.14
N LYS A 192 12.88 14.46 0.48
CA LYS A 192 12.24 13.23 0.00
C LYS A 192 13.01 12.59 -1.15
N LEU A 193 13.53 13.40 -2.07
CA LEU A 193 14.35 12.92 -3.19
C LEU A 193 15.65 12.30 -2.71
N ASP A 194 16.30 12.89 -1.71
CA ASP A 194 17.54 12.36 -1.14
C ASP A 194 17.30 11.00 -0.48
N ARG A 195 16.23 10.85 0.29
CA ARG A 195 15.81 9.56 0.86
C ARG A 195 15.48 8.51 -0.20
N LEU A 196 14.85 8.91 -1.30
CA LEU A 196 14.55 7.99 -2.41
C LEU A 196 15.81 7.51 -3.13
N LYS A 197 16.86 8.35 -3.21
CA LYS A 197 18.17 7.92 -3.69
C LYS A 197 18.81 6.89 -2.74
N GLU A 198 18.73 7.12 -1.44
CA GLU A 198 19.21 6.17 -0.41
C GLU A 198 18.50 4.82 -0.52
N LEU A 199 17.20 4.82 -0.88
CA LEU A 199 16.40 3.61 -1.14
C LEU A 199 16.71 2.94 -2.50
N GLY A 200 17.63 3.50 -3.29
CA GLY A 200 18.14 2.90 -4.52
C GLY A 200 17.55 3.45 -5.83
N ALA A 201 16.79 4.56 -5.80
CA ALA A 201 16.36 5.19 -7.04
C ALA A 201 17.56 5.69 -7.87
N ASP A 202 17.63 5.30 -9.15
CA ASP A 202 18.71 5.69 -10.05
C ASP A 202 18.58 7.17 -10.46
N HIS A 203 17.34 7.64 -10.59
CA HIS A 203 16.98 9.01 -10.92
C HIS A 203 15.89 9.53 -10.01
N VAL A 204 15.93 10.83 -9.73
CA VAL A 204 14.89 11.50 -8.95
C VAL A 204 14.42 12.76 -9.67
N VAL A 205 13.13 13.07 -9.58
CA VAL A 205 12.51 14.21 -10.24
C VAL A 205 11.66 14.99 -9.23
N ASN A 206 11.96 16.28 -9.06
CA ASN A 206 11.12 17.18 -8.30
C ASN A 206 9.96 17.67 -9.17
N TYR A 207 8.78 17.08 -9.02
CA TYR A 207 7.62 17.44 -9.84
C TYR A 207 7.09 18.87 -9.60
N ARG A 208 7.56 19.56 -8.55
CA ARG A 208 7.23 20.97 -8.33
C ARG A 208 8.10 21.93 -9.15
N GLU A 209 9.25 21.47 -9.58
CA GLU A 209 10.24 22.26 -10.34
C GLU A 209 10.28 21.86 -11.81
N GLU A 210 9.99 20.59 -12.11
CA GLU A 210 10.11 20.02 -13.45
C GLU A 210 8.96 19.05 -13.76
N ASP A 211 8.44 19.14 -14.98
CA ASP A 211 7.46 18.18 -15.52
C ASP A 211 8.11 16.82 -15.73
N PHE A 212 7.67 15.81 -14.98
CA PHE A 212 8.23 14.46 -15.02
C PHE A 212 8.20 13.82 -16.42
N SER A 213 7.16 14.13 -17.21
CA SER A 213 7.04 13.56 -18.57
C SER A 213 8.03 14.20 -19.54
N LYS A 214 8.28 15.51 -19.41
CA LYS A 214 9.31 16.20 -20.18
C LYS A 214 10.70 15.72 -19.77
N TRP A 215 10.94 15.56 -18.48
CA TRP A 215 12.18 14.99 -17.97
C TRP A 215 12.45 13.60 -18.54
N ALA A 216 11.46 12.70 -18.49
CA ALA A 216 11.59 11.35 -19.03
C ALA A 216 11.87 11.35 -20.54
N ILE A 217 11.21 12.23 -21.30
CA ILE A 217 11.44 12.39 -22.75
C ILE A 217 12.84 12.94 -23.02
N ALA A 218 13.32 13.91 -22.25
CA ALA A 218 14.67 14.46 -22.39
C ALA A 218 15.75 13.42 -22.08
N LYS A 219 15.52 12.60 -21.07
CA LYS A 219 16.47 11.57 -20.59
C LYS A 219 16.51 10.34 -21.49
N PHE A 220 15.37 9.82 -21.92
CA PHE A 220 15.23 8.52 -22.60
C PHE A 220 14.80 8.63 -24.06
N GLY A 221 14.57 9.82 -24.55
CA GLY A 221 14.02 10.08 -25.88
C GLY A 221 12.49 10.06 -25.91
N LYS A 222 11.93 10.66 -26.96
CA LYS A 222 10.48 10.68 -27.17
C LYS A 222 9.99 9.30 -27.61
N PRO A 223 8.91 8.76 -27.02
CA PRO A 223 8.29 7.52 -27.47
C PRO A 223 7.93 7.55 -28.96
N GLN A 224 8.19 6.48 -29.68
CA GLN A 224 7.99 6.36 -31.11
C GLN A 224 6.80 5.44 -31.42
N ARG A 225 5.94 5.83 -32.38
CA ARG A 225 4.78 5.00 -32.77
C ARG A 225 5.16 3.75 -33.55
N ARG A 226 6.32 3.74 -34.21
CA ARG A 226 6.76 2.67 -35.13
C ARG A 226 7.96 1.88 -34.62
N SER A 227 8.48 2.22 -33.44
CA SER A 227 9.53 1.47 -32.75
C SER A 227 9.22 1.39 -31.25
N TYR A 228 9.96 0.55 -30.54
CA TYR A 228 9.84 0.40 -29.08
C TYR A 228 10.88 1.25 -28.33
N GLU A 229 11.39 2.29 -28.99
CA GLU A 229 12.39 3.19 -28.46
C GLU A 229 11.75 4.43 -27.81
N GLY A 230 12.52 5.04 -26.90
CA GLY A 230 12.15 6.25 -26.17
C GLY A 230 11.16 6.01 -25.04
N GLY A 231 11.14 6.91 -24.06
CA GLY A 231 10.26 6.86 -22.90
C GLY A 231 10.63 5.77 -21.88
N VAL A 232 9.72 5.53 -20.95
CA VAL A 232 9.85 4.53 -19.89
C VAL A 232 9.05 3.27 -20.24
N ASP A 233 9.47 2.12 -19.68
CA ASP A 233 8.80 0.84 -19.89
C ASP A 233 7.50 0.74 -19.07
N VAL A 234 7.57 1.18 -17.82
CA VAL A 234 6.46 1.12 -16.86
C VAL A 234 6.37 2.45 -16.13
N LEU A 235 5.15 2.93 -15.98
CA LEU A 235 4.85 4.11 -15.17
C LEU A 235 3.82 3.74 -14.11
N VAL A 236 4.16 3.95 -12.84
CA VAL A 236 3.26 3.73 -11.71
C VAL A 236 2.59 5.05 -11.36
N ASN A 237 1.27 5.11 -11.52
CA ASN A 237 0.45 6.30 -11.26
C ASN A 237 -0.80 5.95 -10.45
N PHE A 238 -0.69 6.07 -9.14
CA PHE A 238 -1.81 6.04 -8.19
C PHE A 238 -2.19 7.45 -7.71
N THR A 239 -1.65 8.48 -8.35
CA THR A 239 -2.01 9.88 -8.09
C THR A 239 -3.28 10.27 -8.85
N GLY A 240 -3.39 9.87 -10.12
CA GLY A 240 -4.52 10.23 -10.97
C GLY A 240 -4.54 11.72 -11.35
N GLY A 241 -5.74 12.28 -11.54
CA GLY A 241 -5.94 13.69 -11.83
C GLY A 241 -5.07 14.21 -12.99
N ASP A 242 -4.50 15.39 -12.83
CA ASP A 242 -3.69 16.07 -13.86
C ASP A 242 -2.40 15.34 -14.26
N THR A 243 -1.96 14.35 -13.46
CA THR A 243 -0.77 13.55 -13.77
C THR A 243 -1.03 12.49 -14.83
N TRP A 244 -2.29 12.13 -15.10
CA TRP A 244 -2.66 11.05 -15.99
C TRP A 244 -2.27 11.32 -17.46
N LYS A 245 -2.69 12.45 -18.00
CA LYS A 245 -2.40 12.83 -19.38
C LYS A 245 -0.90 12.96 -19.70
N PRO A 246 -0.05 13.56 -18.86
CA PRO A 246 1.40 13.51 -19.01
C PRO A 246 1.97 12.08 -18.99
N SER A 247 1.41 11.18 -18.17
CA SER A 247 1.84 9.78 -18.08
C SER A 247 1.76 9.06 -19.43
N LEU A 248 0.69 9.27 -20.19
CA LEU A 248 0.51 8.68 -21.52
C LEU A 248 1.60 9.12 -22.53
N LYS A 249 2.22 10.29 -22.32
CA LYS A 249 3.16 10.88 -23.27
C LYS A 249 4.60 10.39 -23.13
N CYS A 250 4.94 9.82 -21.97
CA CYS A 250 6.31 9.41 -21.67
C CYS A 250 6.50 7.89 -21.57
N VAL A 251 5.43 7.10 -21.70
CA VAL A 251 5.51 5.64 -21.76
C VAL A 251 5.78 5.20 -23.20
N LYS A 252 6.73 4.29 -23.38
CA LYS A 252 7.11 3.76 -24.70
C LYS A 252 5.99 2.92 -25.33
N ARG A 253 6.07 2.65 -26.63
CA ARG A 253 5.17 1.70 -27.30
C ARG A 253 5.24 0.32 -26.61
N GLY A 254 4.07 -0.29 -26.34
CA GLY A 254 3.93 -1.56 -25.66
C GLY A 254 4.18 -1.50 -24.15
N GLY A 255 4.50 -0.32 -23.61
CA GLY A 255 4.71 -0.11 -22.19
C GLY A 255 3.40 -0.08 -21.38
N SER A 256 3.53 0.03 -20.06
CA SER A 256 2.41 -0.10 -19.13
C SER A 256 2.27 1.12 -18.22
N ILE A 257 1.03 1.50 -17.91
CA ILE A 257 0.67 2.39 -16.81
C ILE A 257 -0.07 1.58 -15.78
N LEU A 258 0.44 1.59 -14.55
CA LEU A 258 -0.09 0.83 -13.43
C LEU A 258 -0.79 1.76 -12.45
N THR A 259 -1.96 1.37 -11.96
CA THR A 259 -2.68 2.13 -10.94
C THR A 259 -3.30 1.23 -9.88
N CYS A 260 -3.28 1.71 -8.62
CA CYS A 260 -3.93 1.07 -7.47
C CYS A 260 -4.70 2.10 -6.62
N GLY A 261 -4.89 3.29 -7.16
CA GLY A 261 -5.57 4.39 -6.47
C GLY A 261 -5.60 5.67 -7.30
N ALA A 262 -6.20 6.73 -6.75
CA ALA A 262 -6.33 8.03 -7.42
C ALA A 262 -6.41 9.16 -6.39
N THR A 263 -5.31 9.38 -5.65
CA THR A 263 -5.29 10.31 -4.51
C THR A 263 -5.51 11.78 -4.86
N ALA A 264 -5.25 12.19 -6.12
CA ALA A 264 -5.47 13.55 -6.61
C ALA A 264 -6.63 13.67 -7.60
N GLY A 265 -7.39 12.60 -7.83
CA GLY A 265 -8.59 12.63 -8.68
C GLY A 265 -8.78 11.34 -9.46
N HIS A 266 -10.01 10.80 -9.41
CA HIS A 266 -10.36 9.49 -9.96
C HIS A 266 -10.99 9.55 -11.37
N ASP A 267 -11.26 10.72 -11.89
CA ASP A 267 -11.88 10.92 -13.22
C ASP A 267 -11.00 11.83 -14.10
N PRO A 268 -9.78 11.38 -14.47
CA PRO A 268 -8.92 12.14 -15.35
C PRO A 268 -9.39 12.06 -16.81
N GLN A 269 -9.12 13.12 -17.58
CA GLN A 269 -9.35 13.08 -19.03
C GLN A 269 -8.40 12.09 -19.71
N GLU A 270 -8.97 11.12 -20.45
CA GLU A 270 -8.24 10.11 -21.20
C GLU A 270 -8.10 10.49 -22.68
N ASP A 271 -6.92 10.28 -23.27
CA ASP A 271 -6.69 10.43 -24.72
C ASP A 271 -6.41 9.05 -25.35
N LEU A 272 -7.46 8.40 -25.79
CA LEU A 272 -7.41 7.05 -26.37
C LEU A 272 -6.43 6.92 -27.54
N ARG A 273 -6.11 8.03 -28.23
CA ARG A 273 -5.13 8.02 -29.34
C ARG A 273 -3.75 7.57 -28.88
N TYR A 274 -3.35 7.89 -27.65
CA TYR A 274 -2.09 7.39 -27.08
C TYR A 274 -2.18 5.88 -26.81
N ILE A 275 -3.29 5.41 -26.24
CA ILE A 275 -3.44 4.01 -25.87
C ILE A 275 -3.31 3.12 -27.11
N TRP A 276 -4.17 3.32 -28.13
CA TRP A 276 -4.12 2.43 -29.31
C TRP A 276 -2.90 2.67 -30.20
N SER A 277 -2.42 3.92 -30.36
CA SER A 277 -1.31 4.19 -31.30
C SER A 277 0.07 3.82 -30.76
N PHE A 278 0.22 3.76 -29.41
CA PHE A 278 1.43 3.29 -28.75
C PHE A 278 1.23 1.90 -28.10
N GLU A 279 0.09 1.25 -28.31
CA GLU A 279 -0.20 -0.09 -27.75
C GLU A 279 0.02 -0.12 -26.24
N LEU A 280 -0.39 0.94 -25.53
CA LEU A 280 -0.21 1.05 -24.09
C LEU A 280 -1.13 0.10 -23.34
N LYS A 281 -0.65 -0.45 -22.24
CA LYS A 281 -1.43 -1.27 -21.33
C LYS A 281 -1.75 -0.43 -20.09
N ILE A 282 -3.04 -0.28 -19.80
CA ILE A 282 -3.52 0.32 -18.55
C ILE A 282 -3.92 -0.81 -17.63
N ILE A 283 -3.24 -0.95 -16.49
CA ILE A 283 -3.41 -2.09 -15.59
C ILE A 283 -3.79 -1.58 -14.22
N GLY A 284 -4.99 -1.92 -13.77
CA GLY A 284 -5.45 -1.72 -12.41
C GLY A 284 -4.96 -2.86 -11.51
N SER A 285 -4.57 -2.55 -10.28
CA SER A 285 -4.25 -3.51 -9.23
C SER A 285 -5.06 -3.18 -7.99
N ASN A 286 -5.77 -4.16 -7.46
CA ASN A 286 -6.58 -3.99 -6.27
C ASN A 286 -6.13 -4.98 -5.19
N SER A 287 -5.95 -4.47 -3.95
CA SER A 287 -5.64 -5.29 -2.79
C SER A 287 -4.30 -6.07 -2.90
N PHE A 288 -4.12 -7.06 -2.05
CA PHE A 288 -3.01 -8.00 -1.96
C PHE A 288 -3.52 -9.27 -1.26
N TYR A 289 -2.73 -10.34 -1.23
CA TYR A 289 -3.09 -11.62 -0.61
C TYR A 289 -1.96 -12.11 0.29
N ASP A 290 -2.21 -13.18 1.04
CA ASP A 290 -1.26 -13.78 1.97
C ASP A 290 0.08 -14.12 1.33
N ASP A 291 0.06 -14.63 0.09
CA ASP A 291 1.28 -14.92 -0.67
C ASP A 291 2.16 -13.68 -0.89
N ASN A 292 1.54 -12.50 -1.06
CA ASN A 292 2.28 -11.25 -1.20
C ASN A 292 2.97 -10.87 0.11
N LEU A 293 2.25 -10.99 1.22
CA LEU A 293 2.75 -10.65 2.55
C LEU A 293 3.83 -11.64 3.01
N SER A 294 3.63 -12.93 2.78
CA SER A 294 4.61 -13.97 3.08
C SER A 294 5.90 -13.75 2.29
N ALA A 295 5.80 -13.45 0.98
CA ALA A 295 6.96 -13.15 0.16
C ALA A 295 7.72 -11.90 0.64
N LEU A 296 7.00 -10.85 1.04
CA LEU A 296 7.60 -9.64 1.61
C LEU A 296 8.28 -9.93 2.96
N MET A 297 7.66 -10.77 3.80
CA MET A 297 8.23 -11.19 5.07
C MET A 297 9.57 -11.94 4.86
N ASP A 298 9.64 -12.81 3.85
CA ASP A 298 10.87 -13.51 3.46
C ASP A 298 11.95 -12.53 2.92
N MET A 299 11.53 -11.45 2.25
CA MET A 299 12.46 -10.44 1.73
C MET A 299 13.11 -9.60 2.82
N ILE A 300 12.36 -9.19 3.84
CA ILE A 300 12.90 -8.36 4.92
C ILE A 300 13.75 -9.15 5.92
N GLN A 301 13.68 -10.47 5.90
CA GLN A 301 14.52 -11.35 6.73
C GLN A 301 15.95 -11.49 6.17
N LYS A 302 16.16 -11.21 4.89
CA LYS A 302 17.45 -11.32 4.18
C LYS A 302 18.31 -10.07 4.34
#